data_7eb5ee94e6de4603e86b89812ed82b47
#
_entry.id   7eb5ee94e6de4603e86b89812ed82b47
#
_cell.length_a   1.000
_cell.length_b   1.000
_cell.length_c   1.000
_cell.angle_alpha   90.00
_cell.angle_beta   90.00
_cell.angle_gamma   90.00
#
_symmetry.space_group_name_H-M   'P 1'
#
loop_
_entity.id
_entity.type
_entity.pdbx_description
1 polymer ?
#
loop_
_entity_poly.entity_id
_entity_poly.type
_entity_poly.pdbx_seq_one_letter_code
_entity_poly.pdbx_strand_id
1 'polypeptide(L)'
;EFGMWLENCSLQQAVQYAREIQDVTRNFRFAWNKNSFAIGVSMGLIAINRESESVIQVMSSVDAACHMAKETGRDRLYVHDEADQALLARLGEMQWTPRIARALEEERMLLYCQPIIHPGAESDLCSHYEILIRMQDETGNIITPDQFLPAAERYNLITRIDRWVISAYFGWLAANPRHLARLELGSVNLSGRSLSDESCLMHIENALREHRI
;
A
#
# COMPACT_ATOMS: atom_id res chain seq x y z
N GLU A 1 -1.77 18.00 9.48
CA GLU A 1 -3.18 17.90 9.07
C GLU A 1 -4.05 18.61 10.10
N PHE A 2 -5.22 19.12 9.66
CA PHE A 2 -6.15 19.86 10.52
C PHE A 2 -7.53 19.23 10.37
N GLY A 3 -8.28 19.13 11.47
CA GLY A 3 -9.68 18.73 11.49
C GLY A 3 -10.57 19.91 11.87
N MET A 4 -11.73 20.01 11.22
CA MET A 4 -12.73 21.01 11.53
C MET A 4 -14.07 20.32 11.81
N TRP A 5 -14.71 20.69 12.89
CA TRP A 5 -16.03 20.23 13.25
C TRP A 5 -17.04 21.37 13.08
N LEU A 6 -18.11 21.12 12.31
CA LEU A 6 -19.18 22.07 12.04
C LEU A 6 -20.48 21.56 12.66
N GLU A 7 -20.94 22.20 13.72
CA GLU A 7 -22.18 21.84 14.40
C GLU A 7 -23.40 22.54 13.74
N ASN A 8 -24.52 21.83 13.73
CA ASN A 8 -25.78 22.33 13.18
C ASN A 8 -25.66 22.91 11.77
N CYS A 9 -24.83 22.27 10.96
CA CYS A 9 -24.50 22.69 9.61
C CYS A 9 -24.98 21.65 8.60
N SER A 10 -25.75 22.10 7.60
CA SER A 10 -26.10 21.19 6.50
C SER A 10 -24.90 20.88 5.61
N LEU A 11 -24.93 19.73 4.91
CA LEU A 11 -23.84 19.34 3.99
C LEU A 11 -23.58 20.44 2.94
N GLN A 12 -24.61 21.09 2.43
CA GLN A 12 -24.50 22.19 1.46
C GLN A 12 -23.75 23.40 2.05
N GLN A 13 -24.06 23.79 3.29
CA GLN A 13 -23.35 24.85 3.99
C GLN A 13 -21.90 24.49 4.28
N ALA A 14 -21.64 23.25 4.69
CA ALA A 14 -20.28 22.74 4.92
C ALA A 14 -19.44 22.76 3.62
N VAL A 15 -20.02 22.38 2.49
CA VAL A 15 -19.38 22.49 1.16
C VAL A 15 -19.06 23.95 0.82
N GLN A 16 -19.95 24.88 1.13
CA GLN A 16 -19.69 26.28 0.90
C GLN A 16 -18.53 26.79 1.75
N TYR A 17 -18.52 26.52 3.06
CA TYR A 17 -17.41 26.91 3.93
C TYR A 17 -16.06 26.28 3.48
N ALA A 18 -16.07 25.03 3.07
CA ALA A 18 -14.87 24.37 2.55
C ALA A 18 -14.34 25.08 1.29
N ARG A 19 -15.22 25.50 0.38
CA ARG A 19 -14.82 26.29 -0.82
C ARG A 19 -14.26 27.65 -0.46
N GLU A 20 -14.87 28.34 0.48
CA GLU A 20 -14.38 29.65 0.97
C GLU A 20 -12.97 29.51 1.58
N ILE A 21 -12.73 28.46 2.39
CA ILE A 21 -11.39 28.15 2.93
C ILE A 21 -10.41 27.89 1.80
N GLN A 22 -10.81 27.13 0.78
CA GLN A 22 -9.97 26.83 -0.38
C GLN A 22 -9.59 28.09 -1.14
N ASP A 23 -10.56 28.97 -1.40
CA ASP A 23 -10.33 30.24 -2.10
C ASP A 23 -9.41 31.18 -1.31
N VAL A 24 -9.64 31.30 0.01
CA VAL A 24 -8.74 32.07 0.88
C VAL A 24 -7.32 31.51 0.85
N THR A 25 -7.18 30.18 0.90
CA THR A 25 -5.86 29.53 0.88
C THR A 25 -5.16 29.72 -0.46
N ARG A 26 -5.86 29.58 -1.59
CA ARG A 26 -5.32 29.82 -2.95
C ARG A 26 -4.83 31.25 -3.15
N ASN A 27 -5.55 32.21 -2.57
CA ASN A 27 -5.22 33.63 -2.67
C ASN A 27 -4.11 34.05 -1.70
N PHE A 28 -3.85 33.24 -0.68
CA PHE A 28 -2.77 33.51 0.27
C PHE A 28 -1.41 33.25 -0.39
N ARG A 29 -0.48 34.18 -0.17
CA ARG A 29 0.91 34.05 -0.62
C ARG A 29 1.82 33.96 0.61
N PHE A 30 2.41 32.81 0.80
CA PHE A 30 3.40 32.60 1.86
C PHE A 30 4.77 33.11 1.38
N ALA A 31 5.30 34.11 2.05
CA ALA A 31 6.62 34.67 1.75
C ALA A 31 7.67 34.15 2.72
N TRP A 32 8.75 33.55 2.17
CA TRP A 32 9.89 33.07 2.95
C TRP A 32 11.20 33.31 2.20
N ASN A 33 12.19 33.90 2.85
CA ASN A 33 13.53 34.16 2.26
C ASN A 33 13.50 34.76 0.85
N LYS A 34 12.71 35.81 0.63
CA LYS A 34 12.49 36.50 -0.66
C LYS A 34 11.75 35.68 -1.73
N ASN A 35 11.31 34.50 -1.42
CA ASN A 35 10.46 33.68 -2.30
C ASN A 35 8.99 33.77 -1.85
N SER A 36 8.08 33.75 -2.84
CA SER A 36 6.63 33.69 -2.58
C SER A 36 6.10 32.35 -3.07
N PHE A 37 5.36 31.67 -2.21
CA PHE A 37 4.79 30.35 -2.49
C PHE A 37 3.26 30.43 -2.53
N ALA A 38 2.69 29.81 -3.55
CA ALA A 38 1.26 29.54 -3.57
C ALA A 38 0.98 28.28 -2.74
N ILE A 39 -0.04 28.31 -1.92
CA ILE A 39 -0.46 27.19 -1.08
C ILE A 39 -1.82 26.72 -1.57
N GLY A 40 -2.00 25.40 -1.68
CA GLY A 40 -3.27 24.76 -1.93
C GLY A 40 -3.69 23.89 -0.76
N VAL A 41 -4.98 23.62 -0.64
CA VAL A 41 -5.54 22.74 0.40
C VAL A 41 -6.42 21.66 -0.23
N SER A 42 -6.11 20.40 0.12
CA SER A 42 -6.98 19.26 -0.20
C SER A 42 -7.82 18.92 1.02
N MET A 43 -9.13 18.83 0.83
CA MET A 43 -10.08 18.65 1.92
C MET A 43 -10.97 17.45 1.66
N GLY A 44 -11.18 16.62 2.70
CA GLY A 44 -12.24 15.62 2.77
C GLY A 44 -13.37 16.15 3.64
N LEU A 45 -14.62 15.93 3.24
CA LEU A 45 -15.80 16.32 3.98
C LEU A 45 -16.77 15.16 4.07
N ILE A 46 -17.26 14.90 5.26
CA ILE A 46 -18.32 13.90 5.53
C ILE A 46 -19.46 14.52 6.33
N ALA A 47 -20.66 14.00 6.14
CA ALA A 47 -21.77 14.27 7.03
C ALA A 47 -21.75 13.32 8.21
N ILE A 48 -21.93 13.82 9.43
CA ILE A 48 -22.11 12.99 10.63
C ILE A 48 -23.58 13.05 11.01
N ASN A 49 -24.21 11.91 11.09
CA ASN A 49 -25.62 11.75 11.37
C ASN A 49 -25.82 10.64 12.44
N ARG A 50 -27.07 10.27 12.69
CA ARG A 50 -27.40 9.23 13.67
C ARG A 50 -27.02 7.81 13.24
N GLU A 51 -26.69 7.61 11.97
CA GLU A 51 -26.27 6.33 11.38
C GLU A 51 -24.75 6.16 11.46
N SER A 52 -24.01 7.21 11.83
CA SER A 52 -22.56 7.14 12.05
C SER A 52 -22.24 6.24 13.24
N GLU A 53 -21.64 5.08 12.99
CA GLU A 53 -21.50 4.01 13.98
C GLU A 53 -20.49 4.35 15.09
N SER A 54 -19.38 5.00 14.78
CA SER A 54 -18.35 5.32 15.76
C SER A 54 -17.44 6.47 15.34
N VAL A 55 -16.78 7.11 16.31
CA VAL A 55 -15.77 8.15 16.06
C VAL A 55 -14.62 7.60 15.19
N ILE A 56 -14.22 6.36 15.40
CA ILE A 56 -13.13 5.73 14.62
C ILE A 56 -13.53 5.62 13.16
N GLN A 57 -14.75 5.20 12.86
CA GLN A 57 -15.26 5.12 11.50
C GLN A 57 -15.36 6.51 10.83
N VAL A 58 -15.89 7.49 11.55
CA VAL A 58 -15.98 8.88 11.09
C VAL A 58 -14.60 9.43 10.72
N MET A 59 -13.60 9.24 11.59
CA MET A 59 -12.21 9.68 11.35
C MET A 59 -11.59 8.96 10.16
N SER A 60 -11.81 7.65 10.04
CA SER A 60 -11.32 6.87 8.91
C SER A 60 -11.95 7.32 7.58
N SER A 61 -13.25 7.59 7.57
CA SER A 61 -13.96 8.04 6.37
C SER A 61 -13.51 9.44 5.93
N VAL A 62 -13.32 10.39 6.85
CA VAL A 62 -12.85 11.73 6.49
C VAL A 62 -11.40 11.73 6.03
N ASP A 63 -10.55 10.86 6.61
CA ASP A 63 -9.17 10.70 6.17
C ASP A 63 -9.10 10.11 4.75
N ALA A 64 -9.90 9.07 4.47
CA ALA A 64 -10.03 8.51 3.13
C ALA A 64 -10.54 9.54 2.11
N ALA A 65 -11.53 10.36 2.47
CA ALA A 65 -12.02 11.44 1.62
C ALA A 65 -10.92 12.50 1.35
N CYS A 66 -10.14 12.86 2.37
CA CYS A 66 -9.00 13.78 2.22
C CYS A 66 -7.92 13.19 1.31
N HIS A 67 -7.67 11.89 1.42
CA HIS A 67 -6.73 11.17 0.55
C HIS A 67 -7.20 11.18 -0.91
N MET A 68 -8.49 10.91 -1.16
CA MET A 68 -9.09 11.02 -2.49
C MET A 68 -8.92 12.42 -3.09
N ALA A 69 -9.10 13.48 -2.29
CA ALA A 69 -8.84 14.85 -2.76
C ALA A 69 -7.37 15.07 -3.16
N LYS A 70 -6.42 14.46 -2.46
CA LYS A 70 -4.98 14.52 -2.78
C LYS A 70 -4.65 13.76 -4.07
N GLU A 71 -5.20 12.55 -4.27
CA GLU A 71 -4.93 11.71 -5.43
C GLU A 71 -5.59 12.19 -6.72
N THR A 72 -6.80 12.70 -6.63
CA THR A 72 -7.54 13.18 -7.81
C THR A 72 -7.05 14.52 -8.36
N GLY A 73 -5.92 15.06 -7.87
CA GLY A 73 -5.24 16.23 -8.42
C GLY A 73 -4.94 17.33 -7.41
N ARG A 74 -5.06 17.08 -6.12
CA ARG A 74 -4.82 18.04 -5.01
C ARG A 74 -5.63 19.34 -5.13
N ASP A 75 -5.48 20.21 -4.15
CA ASP A 75 -6.14 21.53 -4.09
C ASP A 75 -7.62 21.49 -4.42
N ARG A 76 -8.34 20.54 -3.82
CA ARG A 76 -9.78 20.32 -4.04
C ARG A 76 -10.50 19.80 -2.81
N LEU A 77 -11.82 19.92 -2.86
CA LEU A 77 -12.74 19.33 -1.91
C LEU A 77 -13.24 17.98 -2.48
N TYR A 78 -13.18 16.93 -1.66
CA TYR A 78 -13.88 15.67 -1.88
C TYR A 78 -14.97 15.51 -0.82
N VAL A 79 -16.21 15.38 -1.26
CA VAL A 79 -17.38 15.15 -0.38
C VAL A 79 -17.64 13.66 -0.39
N HIS A 80 -17.65 13.05 0.79
CA HIS A 80 -18.03 11.65 0.93
C HIS A 80 -19.52 11.48 0.66
N ASP A 81 -19.84 10.61 -0.28
CA ASP A 81 -21.19 10.08 -0.52
C ASP A 81 -21.21 8.63 -0.04
N GLU A 82 -22.20 8.24 0.77
CA GLU A 82 -22.35 6.87 1.27
C GLU A 82 -22.47 5.84 0.11
N ALA A 83 -22.90 6.29 -1.07
CA ALA A 83 -22.93 5.49 -2.28
C ALA A 83 -21.59 5.44 -3.05
N ASP A 84 -20.54 6.10 -2.56
CA ASP A 84 -19.26 6.20 -3.28
C ASP A 84 -18.44 4.91 -3.17
N GLN A 85 -18.58 4.05 -4.17
CA GLN A 85 -17.85 2.78 -4.31
C GLN A 85 -16.31 2.96 -4.25
N ALA A 86 -15.78 4.07 -4.74
CA ALA A 86 -14.34 4.34 -4.72
C ALA A 86 -13.85 4.60 -3.30
N LEU A 87 -14.63 5.29 -2.47
CA LEU A 87 -14.28 5.52 -1.06
C LEU A 87 -14.41 4.24 -0.24
N LEU A 88 -15.44 3.41 -0.47
CA LEU A 88 -15.59 2.11 0.18
C LEU A 88 -14.41 1.18 -0.15
N ALA A 89 -13.95 1.19 -1.41
CA ALA A 89 -12.74 0.46 -1.80
C ALA A 89 -11.50 0.98 -1.04
N ARG A 90 -11.37 2.30 -0.85
CA ARG A 90 -10.28 2.92 -0.07
C ARG A 90 -10.31 2.55 1.40
N LEU A 91 -11.48 2.60 2.03
CA LEU A 91 -11.62 2.15 3.43
C LEU A 91 -11.23 0.68 3.58
N GLY A 92 -11.63 -0.16 2.62
CA GLY A 92 -11.18 -1.54 2.55
C GLY A 92 -9.65 -1.67 2.44
N GLU A 93 -9.01 -0.87 1.59
CA GLU A 93 -7.54 -0.88 1.45
C GLU A 93 -6.80 -0.41 2.71
N MET A 94 -7.30 0.60 3.43
CA MET A 94 -6.68 1.06 4.68
C MET A 94 -6.63 -0.04 5.75
N GLN A 95 -7.59 -0.96 5.75
CA GLN A 95 -7.59 -2.11 6.67
C GLN A 95 -6.43 -3.08 6.38
N TRP A 96 -5.88 -3.07 5.16
CA TRP A 96 -4.76 -3.95 4.81
C TRP A 96 -3.45 -3.56 5.49
N THR A 97 -3.21 -2.27 5.75
CA THR A 97 -1.95 -1.80 6.35
C THR A 97 -1.60 -2.53 7.66
N PRO A 98 -2.48 -2.55 8.68
CA PRO A 98 -2.19 -3.29 9.92
C PRO A 98 -2.16 -4.81 9.71
N ARG A 99 -2.96 -5.35 8.77
CA ARG A 99 -2.97 -6.79 8.47
C ARG A 99 -1.67 -7.24 7.83
N ILE A 100 -1.14 -6.48 6.85
CA ILE A 100 0.15 -6.75 6.21
C ILE A 100 1.29 -6.65 7.24
N ALA A 101 1.30 -5.59 8.06
CA ALA A 101 2.32 -5.42 9.10
C ALA A 101 2.36 -6.61 10.06
N ARG A 102 1.20 -7.03 10.57
CA ARG A 102 1.08 -8.22 11.44
C ARG A 102 1.49 -9.49 10.72
N ALA A 103 1.08 -9.69 9.47
CA ALA A 103 1.44 -10.89 8.71
C ALA A 103 2.95 -11.02 8.50
N LEU A 104 3.66 -9.91 8.34
CA LEU A 104 5.12 -9.87 8.28
C LEU A 104 5.77 -10.21 9.64
N GLU A 105 5.18 -9.77 10.76
CA GLU A 105 5.69 -10.01 12.11
C GLU A 105 5.36 -11.42 12.64
N GLU A 106 4.21 -11.97 12.24
CA GLU A 106 3.69 -13.27 12.71
C GLU A 106 4.02 -14.42 11.74
N GLU A 107 4.93 -14.21 10.80
CA GLU A 107 5.37 -15.22 9.80
C GLU A 107 4.20 -15.81 8.97
N ARG A 108 3.16 -14.99 8.69
CA ARG A 108 1.99 -15.38 7.91
C ARG A 108 2.11 -15.06 6.41
N MET A 109 3.29 -14.63 5.96
CA MET A 109 3.61 -14.54 4.55
C MET A 109 4.11 -15.89 4.05
N LEU A 110 3.71 -16.28 2.85
CA LEU A 110 4.04 -17.57 2.24
C LEU A 110 4.63 -17.36 0.84
N LEU A 111 5.58 -18.21 0.48
CA LEU A 111 6.12 -18.29 -0.87
C LEU A 111 5.52 -19.50 -1.59
N TYR A 112 4.90 -19.23 -2.73
CA TYR A 112 4.49 -20.23 -3.71
C TYR A 112 5.46 -20.17 -4.89
N CYS A 113 5.55 -21.25 -5.65
CA CYS A 113 6.30 -21.26 -6.89
C CYS A 113 5.40 -21.68 -8.05
N GLN A 114 5.61 -21.07 -9.20
CA GLN A 114 4.99 -21.47 -10.46
C GLN A 114 6.06 -21.94 -11.43
N PRO A 115 6.06 -23.23 -11.82
CA PRO A 115 7.04 -23.76 -12.78
C PRO A 115 6.95 -23.05 -14.13
N ILE A 116 8.12 -22.76 -14.71
CA ILE A 116 8.26 -22.27 -16.08
C ILE A 116 8.71 -23.45 -16.92
N ILE A 117 7.87 -23.90 -17.83
CA ILE A 117 8.09 -25.10 -18.66
C ILE A 117 8.46 -24.68 -20.06
N HIS A 118 9.58 -25.21 -20.56
CA HIS A 118 9.97 -25.01 -21.95
C HIS A 118 9.24 -26.05 -22.83
N PRO A 119 8.48 -25.64 -23.87
CA PRO A 119 7.82 -26.58 -24.77
C PRO A 119 8.81 -27.50 -25.47
N GLY A 120 8.62 -28.83 -25.30
CA GLY A 120 9.44 -29.86 -25.95
C GLY A 120 10.69 -30.32 -25.19
N ALA A 121 10.95 -29.81 -23.98
CA ALA A 121 11.95 -30.37 -23.09
C ALA A 121 11.32 -31.39 -22.12
N GLU A 122 12.03 -32.50 -21.85
CA GLU A 122 11.77 -33.29 -20.63
C GLU A 122 12.27 -32.43 -19.46
N SER A 123 11.41 -31.52 -18.98
CA SER A 123 11.82 -30.50 -18.01
C SER A 123 11.75 -31.05 -16.59
N ASP A 124 12.83 -30.89 -15.84
CA ASP A 124 12.74 -30.90 -14.39
C ASP A 124 11.89 -29.70 -13.96
N LEU A 125 10.66 -29.96 -13.52
CA LEU A 125 9.69 -28.93 -13.09
C LEU A 125 10.21 -28.01 -11.98
N CYS A 126 11.37 -28.33 -11.42
CA CYS A 126 11.98 -27.60 -10.32
C CYS A 126 13.19 -26.75 -10.73
N SER A 127 13.60 -26.76 -12.02
CA SER A 127 14.81 -26.02 -12.45
C SER A 127 14.52 -24.56 -12.83
N HIS A 128 13.28 -24.27 -13.28
CA HIS A 128 12.86 -22.92 -13.67
C HIS A 128 11.49 -22.61 -13.05
N TYR A 129 11.39 -21.54 -12.29
CA TYR A 129 10.12 -21.13 -11.69
C TYR A 129 10.09 -19.66 -11.29
N GLU A 130 8.90 -19.15 -11.08
CA GLU A 130 8.63 -17.84 -10.52
C GLU A 130 8.16 -17.97 -9.07
N ILE A 131 8.67 -17.12 -8.19
CA ILE A 131 8.23 -17.01 -6.80
C ILE A 131 7.06 -16.06 -6.72
N LEU A 132 5.98 -16.54 -6.12
CA LEU A 132 4.73 -15.83 -5.95
C LEU A 132 4.40 -15.72 -4.47
N ILE A 133 4.22 -14.49 -3.99
CA ILE A 133 3.84 -14.26 -2.59
C ILE A 133 2.37 -14.59 -2.36
N ARG A 134 2.06 -15.07 -1.16
CA ARG A 134 0.71 -15.21 -0.59
C ARG A 134 0.75 -14.70 0.84
N MET A 135 -0.39 -14.33 1.36
CA MET A 135 -0.56 -14.00 2.77
C MET A 135 -1.60 -14.92 3.38
N GLN A 136 -1.42 -15.29 4.63
CA GLN A 136 -2.40 -16.06 5.39
C GLN A 136 -3.13 -15.15 6.38
N ASP A 137 -4.45 -15.25 6.43
CA ASP A 137 -5.23 -14.51 7.43
C ASP A 137 -5.14 -15.18 8.82
N GLU A 138 -5.78 -14.57 9.80
CA GLU A 138 -5.79 -15.06 11.19
C GLU A 138 -6.52 -16.39 11.34
N THR A 139 -7.31 -16.79 10.35
CA THR A 139 -8.06 -18.06 10.34
C THR A 139 -7.39 -19.14 9.49
N GLY A 140 -6.25 -18.81 8.85
CA GLY A 140 -5.48 -19.73 8.01
C GLY A 140 -5.86 -19.71 6.52
N ASN A 141 -6.78 -18.87 6.08
CA ASN A 141 -7.12 -18.75 4.67
C ASN A 141 -6.03 -18.04 3.88
N ILE A 142 -5.85 -18.48 2.64
CA ILE A 142 -4.87 -17.88 1.73
C ILE A 142 -5.48 -16.63 1.07
N ILE A 143 -4.77 -15.54 1.16
CA ILE A 143 -5.07 -14.25 0.54
C ILE A 143 -4.12 -14.07 -0.64
N THR A 144 -4.69 -13.75 -1.81
CA THR A 144 -3.95 -13.55 -3.05
C THR A 144 -3.36 -12.14 -3.17
N PRO A 145 -2.27 -11.95 -3.93
CA PRO A 145 -1.55 -10.67 -4.03
C PRO A 145 -2.42 -9.50 -4.51
N ASP A 146 -3.35 -9.74 -5.41
CA ASP A 146 -4.29 -8.74 -5.94
C ASP A 146 -5.15 -8.06 -4.87
N GLN A 147 -5.36 -8.73 -3.73
CA GLN A 147 -6.13 -8.19 -2.63
C GLN A 147 -5.32 -7.25 -1.73
N PHE A 148 -4.02 -7.47 -1.54
CA PHE A 148 -3.22 -6.71 -0.56
C PHE A 148 -2.06 -5.91 -1.14
N LEU A 149 -1.49 -6.30 -2.29
CA LEU A 149 -0.37 -5.56 -2.89
C LEU A 149 -0.72 -4.12 -3.30
N PRO A 150 -1.92 -3.82 -3.85
CA PRO A 150 -2.29 -2.43 -4.14
C PRO A 150 -2.25 -1.52 -2.90
N ALA A 151 -2.70 -2.04 -1.75
CA ALA A 151 -2.60 -1.33 -0.48
C ALA A 151 -1.15 -1.22 -0.01
N ALA A 152 -0.35 -2.29 -0.15
CA ALA A 152 1.08 -2.27 0.21
C ALA A 152 1.86 -1.23 -0.59
N GLU A 153 1.63 -1.10 -1.89
CA GLU A 153 2.24 -0.09 -2.75
C GLU A 153 1.86 1.32 -2.32
N ARG A 154 0.56 1.55 -2.11
CA ARG A 154 0.02 2.86 -1.74
C ARG A 154 0.51 3.33 -0.38
N TYR A 155 0.56 2.46 0.61
CA TYR A 155 0.93 2.79 1.99
C TYR A 155 2.40 2.51 2.32
N ASN A 156 3.26 2.38 1.30
CA ASN A 156 4.71 2.23 1.44
C ASN A 156 5.17 0.96 2.19
N LEU A 157 4.37 -0.09 2.18
CA LEU A 157 4.73 -1.39 2.77
C LEU A 157 5.38 -2.34 1.77
N ILE A 158 5.30 -2.05 0.48
CA ILE A 158 5.77 -2.93 -0.59
C ILE A 158 7.27 -3.25 -0.47
N THR A 159 8.11 -2.28 -0.09
CA THR A 159 9.55 -2.50 0.09
C THR A 159 9.86 -3.44 1.25
N ARG A 160 9.02 -3.46 2.29
CA ARG A 160 9.14 -4.43 3.41
C ARG A 160 8.77 -5.84 2.94
N ILE A 161 7.74 -5.95 2.11
CA ILE A 161 7.32 -7.22 1.49
C ILE A 161 8.43 -7.75 0.59
N ASP A 162 8.97 -6.92 -0.31
CA ASP A 162 10.04 -7.32 -1.23
C ASP A 162 11.27 -7.83 -0.48
N ARG A 163 11.70 -7.13 0.58
CA ARG A 163 12.82 -7.59 1.43
C ARG A 163 12.51 -8.90 2.14
N TRP A 164 11.29 -9.07 2.62
CA TRP A 164 10.87 -10.33 3.23
C TRP A 164 10.93 -11.49 2.23
N VAL A 165 10.42 -11.28 0.99
CA VAL A 165 10.45 -12.28 -0.08
C VAL A 165 11.88 -12.71 -0.38
N ILE A 166 12.81 -11.75 -0.55
CA ILE A 166 14.23 -12.01 -0.80
C ILE A 166 14.83 -12.85 0.33
N SER A 167 14.64 -12.41 1.58
CA SER A 167 15.21 -13.11 2.74
C SER A 167 14.64 -14.52 2.91
N ALA A 168 13.33 -14.67 2.76
CA ALA A 168 12.64 -15.95 2.89
C ALA A 168 13.05 -16.93 1.79
N TYR A 169 13.14 -16.46 0.53
CA TYR A 169 13.53 -17.29 -0.60
C TYR A 169 15.00 -17.76 -0.50
N PHE A 170 15.92 -16.85 -0.20
CA PHE A 170 17.34 -17.24 -0.08
C PHE A 170 17.58 -18.12 1.15
N GLY A 171 16.91 -17.82 2.28
CA GLY A 171 16.94 -18.71 3.45
C GLY A 171 16.45 -20.13 3.12
N TRP A 172 15.37 -20.22 2.35
CA TRP A 172 14.84 -21.51 1.90
C TRP A 172 15.82 -22.24 0.97
N LEU A 173 16.43 -21.53 -0.01
CA LEU A 173 17.44 -22.13 -0.90
C LEU A 173 18.64 -22.67 -0.12
N ALA A 174 19.16 -21.91 0.83
CA ALA A 174 20.27 -22.34 1.69
C ALA A 174 19.93 -23.59 2.52
N ALA A 175 18.69 -23.66 3.00
CA ALA A 175 18.19 -24.84 3.73
C ALA A 175 17.94 -26.06 2.82
N ASN A 176 17.90 -25.88 1.48
CA ASN A 176 17.61 -26.91 0.49
C ASN A 176 18.74 -27.05 -0.56
N PRO A 177 19.98 -27.42 -0.19
CA PRO A 177 21.12 -27.41 -1.10
C PRO A 177 20.98 -28.36 -2.29
N ARG A 178 20.24 -29.46 -2.14
CA ARG A 178 19.95 -30.38 -3.27
C ARG A 178 19.07 -29.73 -4.33
N HIS A 179 18.17 -28.86 -3.92
CA HIS A 179 17.32 -28.07 -4.82
C HIS A 179 18.16 -26.98 -5.49
N LEU A 180 18.92 -26.22 -4.70
CA LEU A 180 19.80 -25.16 -5.19
C LEU A 180 20.78 -25.68 -6.26
N ALA A 181 21.32 -26.87 -6.10
CA ALA A 181 22.26 -27.50 -7.08
C ALA A 181 21.61 -27.80 -8.44
N ARG A 182 20.28 -27.86 -8.53
CA ARG A 182 19.51 -28.12 -9.77
C ARG A 182 18.76 -26.89 -10.28
N LEU A 183 18.75 -25.82 -9.50
CA LEU A 183 18.09 -24.59 -9.87
C LEU A 183 18.88 -23.87 -10.97
N GLU A 184 18.25 -23.63 -12.10
CA GLU A 184 18.81 -22.87 -13.22
C GLU A 184 18.29 -21.42 -13.22
N LEU A 185 16.99 -21.22 -12.91
CA LEU A 185 16.37 -19.91 -12.87
C LEU A 185 15.26 -19.84 -11.82
N GLY A 186 15.43 -18.99 -10.83
CA GLY A 186 14.39 -18.58 -9.90
C GLY A 186 14.07 -17.10 -10.08
N SER A 187 12.88 -16.78 -10.56
CA SER A 187 12.44 -15.41 -10.77
C SER A 187 11.71 -14.88 -9.53
N VAL A 188 12.04 -13.67 -9.11
CA VAL A 188 11.39 -12.95 -8.00
C VAL A 188 10.86 -11.62 -8.51
N ASN A 189 9.59 -11.34 -8.25
CA ASN A 189 8.98 -10.05 -8.57
C ASN A 189 9.38 -9.02 -7.52
N LEU A 190 9.86 -7.86 -7.98
CA LEU A 190 10.18 -6.72 -7.15
C LEU A 190 9.39 -5.49 -7.62
N SER A 191 8.95 -4.67 -6.68
CA SER A 191 8.29 -3.41 -6.97
C SER A 191 9.25 -2.41 -7.62
N GLY A 192 8.73 -1.53 -8.49
CA GLY A 192 9.52 -0.44 -9.08
C GLY A 192 10.15 0.47 -8.02
N ARG A 193 9.52 0.56 -6.84
CA ARG A 193 10.04 1.33 -5.70
C ARG A 193 11.28 0.69 -5.10
N SER A 194 11.28 -0.62 -4.90
CA SER A 194 12.46 -1.37 -4.43
C SER A 194 13.60 -1.36 -5.44
N LEU A 195 13.30 -1.43 -6.74
CA LEU A 195 14.32 -1.34 -7.81
C LEU A 195 14.99 0.03 -7.88
N SER A 196 14.33 1.07 -7.40
CA SER A 196 14.87 2.45 -7.35
C SER A 196 15.59 2.76 -6.03
N ASP A 197 15.63 1.82 -5.08
CA ASP A 197 16.22 1.98 -3.75
C ASP A 197 17.56 1.21 -3.67
N GLU A 198 18.68 1.94 -3.60
CA GLU A 198 20.02 1.36 -3.46
C GLU A 198 20.13 0.40 -2.25
N SER A 199 19.36 0.66 -1.20
CA SER A 199 19.34 -0.21 -0.01
C SER A 199 18.72 -1.58 -0.29
N CYS A 200 17.90 -1.72 -1.34
CA CYS A 200 17.36 -3.01 -1.78
C CYS A 200 18.46 -3.86 -2.41
N LEU A 201 19.29 -3.28 -3.28
CA LEU A 201 20.43 -3.99 -3.87
C LEU A 201 21.42 -4.48 -2.80
N MET A 202 21.75 -3.60 -1.83
CA MET A 202 22.60 -4.02 -0.70
C MET A 202 21.98 -5.15 0.12
N HIS A 203 20.65 -5.14 0.29
CA HIS A 203 19.94 -6.23 0.98
C HIS A 203 20.06 -7.55 0.23
N ILE A 204 19.89 -7.55 -1.10
CA ILE A 204 20.07 -8.74 -1.95
C ILE A 204 21.49 -9.27 -1.83
N GLU A 205 22.51 -8.41 -2.00
CA GLU A 205 23.92 -8.81 -1.91
C GLU A 205 24.26 -9.38 -0.54
N ASN A 206 23.77 -8.77 0.53
CA ASN A 206 24.00 -9.25 1.88
C ASN A 206 23.34 -10.61 2.11
N ALA A 207 22.09 -10.79 1.65
CA ALA A 207 21.39 -12.05 1.77
C ALA A 207 22.07 -13.18 0.97
N LEU A 208 22.58 -12.91 -0.24
CA LEU A 208 23.36 -13.86 -1.03
C LEU A 208 24.65 -14.29 -0.29
N ARG A 209 25.38 -13.31 0.29
CA ARG A 209 26.61 -13.59 1.05
C ARG A 209 26.34 -14.38 2.33
N GLU A 210 25.32 -14.01 3.08
CA GLU A 210 24.92 -14.64 4.34
C GLU A 210 24.56 -16.11 4.12
N HIS A 211 23.79 -16.37 3.09
CA HIS A 211 23.33 -17.72 2.76
C HIS A 211 24.29 -18.50 1.84
N ARG A 212 25.37 -17.87 1.38
CA ARG A 212 26.38 -18.48 0.48
C ARG A 212 25.78 -19.06 -0.82
N ILE A 213 24.88 -18.31 -1.41
CA ILE A 213 24.22 -18.63 -2.70
C ILE A 213 24.97 -17.95 -3.84
#